data_12c29fe3e17c51a9302b5cc80a1e4fd5
#
_entry.id   12c29fe3e17c51a9302b5cc80a1e4fd5
#
_cell.length_a   1.000
_cell.length_b   1.000
_cell.length_c   1.000
_cell.angle_alpha   90.00
_cell.angle_beta   90.00
_cell.angle_gamma   90.00
#
_symmetry.space_group_name_H-M   'P 1'
#
loop_
_entity.id
_entity.type
_entity.pdbx_description
1 polymer ?
#
loop_
_entity_poly.entity_id
_entity_poly.type
_entity_poly.pdbx_seq_one_letter_code
_entity_poly.pdbx_strand_id
1 'polypeptide(L)'
;DMAELIDVSEKCLLQKTDVEEYPDLSSLLAYGNKTAMLDRLITETEKDMQAMREAFGRLDRKALDEQVHRLRSSWAVIRADGPLWKLHELLHRDEKCSDEELRHSVNGVLRMGTAIIELARKEKKEEVR
;
A
#
# COMPACT_ATOMS: atom_id res chain seq x y z
N ASP A 1 -12.63 -28.59 -19.53
CA ASP A 1 -11.78 -29.43 -18.70
C ASP A 1 -11.72 -28.94 -17.28
N MET A 2 -11.88 -29.86 -16.35
CA MET A 2 -11.88 -29.55 -14.93
C MET A 2 -10.56 -28.95 -14.48
N ALA A 3 -9.46 -29.42 -14.99
CA ALA A 3 -8.14 -28.90 -14.64
C ALA A 3 -7.99 -27.45 -15.07
N GLU A 4 -8.50 -27.13 -16.24
CA GLU A 4 -8.45 -25.74 -16.70
C GLU A 4 -9.32 -24.83 -15.87
N LEU A 5 -10.46 -25.29 -15.46
CA LEU A 5 -11.36 -24.53 -14.60
C LEU A 5 -10.71 -24.25 -13.25
N ILE A 6 -10.06 -25.23 -12.68
CA ILE A 6 -9.37 -25.09 -11.41
C ILE A 6 -8.24 -24.06 -11.55
N ASP A 7 -7.48 -24.17 -12.62
CA ASP A 7 -6.37 -23.27 -12.89
C ASP A 7 -6.85 -21.83 -13.00
N VAL A 8 -7.91 -21.61 -13.75
CA VAL A 8 -8.51 -20.29 -13.89
C VAL A 8 -9.00 -19.77 -12.53
N SER A 9 -9.58 -20.65 -11.73
CA SER A 9 -10.05 -20.29 -10.40
C SER A 9 -8.91 -19.80 -9.52
N GLU A 10 -7.79 -20.50 -9.57
CA GLU A 10 -6.62 -20.10 -8.79
C GLU A 10 -6.12 -18.71 -9.19
N LYS A 11 -6.05 -18.45 -10.47
CA LYS A 11 -5.65 -17.14 -10.96
C LYS A 11 -6.63 -16.06 -10.53
N CYS A 12 -7.91 -16.37 -10.57
CA CYS A 12 -8.93 -15.44 -10.11
C CYS A 12 -8.81 -15.15 -8.63
N LEU A 13 -8.50 -16.15 -7.84
CA LEU A 13 -8.30 -15.97 -6.41
C LEU A 13 -7.14 -15.05 -6.10
N LEU A 14 -6.04 -15.19 -6.83
CA LEU A 14 -4.90 -14.32 -6.67
C LEU A 14 -5.24 -12.89 -7.03
N GLN A 15 -6.00 -12.71 -8.09
CA GLN A 15 -6.46 -11.39 -8.51
C GLN A 15 -7.42 -10.80 -7.49
N LYS A 16 -8.27 -11.62 -6.91
CA LYS A 16 -9.18 -11.18 -5.85
C LYS A 16 -8.41 -10.64 -4.66
N THR A 17 -7.33 -11.31 -4.30
CA THR A 17 -6.49 -10.85 -3.21
C THR A 17 -5.95 -9.45 -3.49
N ASP A 18 -5.51 -9.20 -4.72
CA ASP A 18 -5.03 -7.88 -5.12
C ASP A 18 -6.15 -6.85 -5.06
N VAL A 19 -7.35 -7.24 -5.47
CA VAL A 19 -8.52 -6.35 -5.42
C VAL A 19 -8.91 -6.04 -3.98
N GLU A 20 -8.82 -7.03 -3.09
CA GLU A 20 -9.15 -6.83 -1.69
C GLU A 20 -8.20 -5.85 -1.01
N GLU A 21 -7.00 -5.72 -1.52
CA GLU A 21 -6.01 -4.78 -1.00
C GLU A 21 -6.15 -3.39 -1.61
N TYR A 22 -7.19 -3.16 -2.39
CA TYR A 22 -7.44 -1.84 -2.97
C TYR A 22 -7.87 -0.87 -1.87
N PRO A 23 -7.32 0.36 -1.86
CA PRO A 23 -7.65 1.31 -0.79
C PRO A 23 -9.12 1.73 -0.81
N ASP A 24 -9.65 1.94 0.39
CA ASP A 24 -11.03 2.37 0.59
C ASP A 24 -11.02 3.61 1.47
N LEU A 25 -11.40 4.74 0.90
CA LEU A 25 -11.37 6.03 1.59
C LEU A 25 -12.64 6.36 2.36
N SER A 26 -13.66 5.49 2.32
CA SER A 26 -14.95 5.80 2.95
C SER A 26 -14.85 6.19 4.41
N SER A 27 -14.07 5.46 5.20
CA SER A 27 -13.91 5.75 6.63
C SER A 27 -13.26 7.10 6.86
N LEU A 28 -12.26 7.42 6.05
CA LEU A 28 -11.56 8.69 6.15
C LEU A 28 -12.46 9.87 5.79
N LEU A 29 -13.30 9.69 4.78
CA LEU A 29 -14.16 10.76 4.26
C LEU A 29 -15.47 10.91 5.03
N ALA A 30 -15.72 10.06 6.01
CA ALA A 30 -16.92 10.15 6.84
C ALA A 30 -16.93 11.39 7.73
N TYR A 31 -15.79 11.98 7.99
CA TYR A 31 -15.64 13.09 8.94
C TYR A 31 -14.93 14.29 8.31
N GLY A 32 -15.38 15.48 8.68
CA GLY A 32 -14.69 16.72 8.39
C GLY A 32 -14.71 17.19 6.95
N ASN A 33 -13.77 18.03 6.62
CA ASN A 33 -13.62 18.62 5.29
C ASN A 33 -12.95 17.65 4.34
N LYS A 34 -13.71 17.12 3.40
CA LYS A 34 -13.22 16.11 2.46
C LYS A 34 -12.02 16.59 1.64
N THR A 35 -12.13 17.81 1.08
CA THR A 35 -11.06 18.34 0.24
C THR A 35 -9.75 18.46 1.01
N ALA A 36 -9.81 19.00 2.23
CA ALA A 36 -8.62 19.16 3.06
C ALA A 36 -8.01 17.79 3.42
N MET A 37 -8.86 16.83 3.75
CA MET A 37 -8.40 15.48 4.08
C MET A 37 -7.75 14.77 2.90
N LEU A 38 -8.33 14.94 1.70
CA LEU A 38 -7.78 14.35 0.50
C LEU A 38 -6.44 14.98 0.11
N ASP A 39 -6.33 16.31 0.23
CA ASP A 39 -5.07 17.01 -0.03
C ASP A 39 -3.98 16.53 0.91
N ARG A 40 -4.31 16.40 2.18
CA ARG A 40 -3.38 15.94 3.19
C ARG A 40 -2.95 14.49 2.91
N LEU A 41 -3.90 13.64 2.57
CA LEU A 41 -3.61 12.25 2.24
C LEU A 41 -2.63 12.15 1.07
N ILE A 42 -2.88 12.91 0.01
CA ILE A 42 -2.01 12.93 -1.17
C ILE A 42 -0.61 13.37 -0.79
N THR A 43 -0.50 14.51 -0.10
CA THR A 43 0.79 15.09 0.28
C THR A 43 1.59 14.14 1.18
N GLU A 44 0.94 13.60 2.21
CA GLU A 44 1.63 12.70 3.14
C GLU A 44 2.01 11.38 2.48
N THR A 45 1.15 10.85 1.62
CA THR A 45 1.46 9.60 0.93
C THR A 45 2.66 9.79 0.00
N GLU A 46 2.73 10.92 -0.71
CA GLU A 46 3.88 11.21 -1.56
C GLU A 46 5.18 11.29 -0.77
N LYS A 47 5.14 11.95 0.38
CA LYS A 47 6.30 12.05 1.28
C LYS A 47 6.73 10.68 1.79
N ASP A 48 5.76 9.87 2.19
CA ASP A 48 6.02 8.54 2.71
C ASP A 48 6.61 7.61 1.64
N MET A 49 6.11 7.71 0.42
CA MET A 49 6.66 6.95 -0.70
C MET A 49 8.10 7.35 -0.99
N GLN A 50 8.38 8.64 -0.94
CA GLN A 50 9.74 9.14 -1.16
C GLN A 50 10.69 8.64 -0.07
N ALA A 51 10.26 8.70 1.20
CA ALA A 51 11.05 8.17 2.30
C ALA A 51 11.32 6.68 2.15
N MET A 52 10.33 5.94 1.68
CA MET A 52 10.45 4.51 1.44
C MET A 52 11.49 4.24 0.32
N ARG A 53 11.43 5.00 -0.77
CA ARG A 53 12.39 4.87 -1.87
C ARG A 53 13.81 5.17 -1.41
N GLU A 54 13.97 6.21 -0.63
CA GLU A 54 15.30 6.60 -0.12
C GLU A 54 15.86 5.54 0.81
N ALA A 55 15.04 5.02 1.72
CA ALA A 55 15.47 3.97 2.63
C ALA A 55 15.88 2.72 1.86
N PHE A 56 15.11 2.33 0.87
CA PHE A 56 15.43 1.17 0.05
C PHE A 56 16.69 1.42 -0.79
N GLY A 57 16.84 2.64 -1.33
CA GLY A 57 18.02 3.01 -2.12
C GLY A 57 19.31 2.87 -1.35
N ARG A 58 19.26 3.08 -0.04
CA ARG A 58 20.40 2.90 0.86
C ARG A 58 20.48 1.48 1.42
N LEU A 59 19.52 0.63 1.09
CA LEU A 59 19.34 -0.69 1.69
C LEU A 59 19.32 -0.62 3.22
N ASP A 60 18.69 0.43 3.72
CA ASP A 60 18.59 0.68 5.16
C ASP A 60 17.35 -0.01 5.71
N ARG A 61 17.53 -1.25 6.16
CA ARG A 61 16.41 -2.07 6.65
C ARG A 61 15.75 -1.49 7.88
N LYS A 62 16.53 -0.85 8.72
CA LYS A 62 15.98 -0.21 9.93
C LYS A 62 15.06 0.96 9.55
N ALA A 63 15.48 1.78 8.60
CA ALA A 63 14.67 2.89 8.13
C ALA A 63 13.38 2.39 7.45
N LEU A 64 13.48 1.30 6.69
CA LEU A 64 12.30 0.67 6.09
C LEU A 64 11.32 0.20 7.16
N ASP A 65 11.83 -0.43 8.19
CA ASP A 65 11.01 -0.92 9.30
C ASP A 65 10.32 0.23 10.02
N GLU A 66 11.02 1.33 10.25
CA GLU A 66 10.44 2.51 10.87
C GLU A 66 9.32 3.10 10.01
N GLN A 67 9.50 3.13 8.69
CA GLN A 67 8.47 3.60 7.78
C GLN A 67 7.24 2.70 7.82
N VAL A 68 7.45 1.39 7.78
CA VAL A 68 6.35 0.43 7.87
C VAL A 68 5.56 0.64 9.17
N HIS A 69 6.28 0.74 10.27
CA HIS A 69 5.67 0.94 11.57
C HIS A 69 4.83 2.22 11.62
N ARG A 70 5.34 3.28 11.05
CA ARG A 70 4.68 4.57 11.01
C ARG A 70 3.42 4.56 10.15
N LEU A 71 3.46 3.86 9.03
CA LEU A 71 2.35 3.85 8.08
C LEU A 71 1.22 2.89 8.41
N ARG A 72 1.50 1.85 9.19
CA ARG A 72 0.53 0.78 9.43
C ARG A 72 -0.84 1.27 9.90
N SER A 73 -0.87 2.15 10.88
CA SER A 73 -2.15 2.62 11.42
C SER A 73 -2.90 3.50 10.44
N SER A 74 -2.19 4.39 9.76
CA SER A 74 -2.81 5.30 8.78
C SER A 74 -3.39 4.53 7.60
N TRP A 75 -2.63 3.59 7.07
CA TRP A 75 -3.07 2.81 5.91
C TRP A 75 -4.13 1.78 6.27
N ALA A 76 -4.17 1.33 7.52
CA ALA A 76 -5.23 0.41 7.97
C ALA A 76 -6.60 1.06 7.90
N VAL A 77 -6.70 2.36 8.18
CA VAL A 77 -7.95 3.10 8.12
C VAL A 77 -8.56 3.05 6.73
N ILE A 78 -7.72 3.06 5.70
CA ILE A 78 -8.16 3.03 4.31
C ILE A 78 -7.95 1.65 3.67
N ARG A 79 -7.76 0.63 4.49
CA ARG A 79 -7.60 -0.76 4.06
C ARG A 79 -6.48 -0.97 3.06
N ALA A 80 -5.39 -0.25 3.24
CA ALA A 80 -4.24 -0.28 2.34
C ALA A 80 -3.00 -0.88 3.00
N ASP A 81 -3.12 -1.45 4.19
CA ASP A 81 -1.98 -1.91 4.97
C ASP A 81 -1.45 -3.30 4.60
N GLY A 82 -2.13 -4.03 3.71
CA GLY A 82 -1.68 -5.36 3.30
C GLY A 82 -0.21 -5.44 2.89
N PRO A 83 0.23 -4.62 1.93
CA PRO A 83 1.64 -4.63 1.52
C PRO A 83 2.61 -4.27 2.65
N LEU A 84 2.18 -3.43 3.60
CA LEU A 84 3.02 -3.08 4.75
C LEU A 84 3.26 -4.29 5.65
N TRP A 85 2.25 -5.12 5.84
CA TRP A 85 2.40 -6.33 6.64
C TRP A 85 3.32 -7.34 5.97
N LYS A 86 3.26 -7.45 4.66
CA LYS A 86 4.17 -8.32 3.90
C LYS A 86 5.61 -7.86 4.06
N LEU A 87 5.84 -6.56 3.96
CA LEU A 87 7.19 -6.01 4.14
C LEU A 87 7.65 -6.18 5.59
N HIS A 88 6.77 -5.96 6.55
CA HIS A 88 7.06 -6.18 7.96
C HIS A 88 7.52 -7.61 8.20
N GLU A 89 6.82 -8.58 7.63
CA GLU A 89 7.16 -9.98 7.77
C GLU A 89 8.55 -10.29 7.23
N LEU A 90 8.89 -9.75 6.06
CA LEU A 90 10.23 -9.93 5.48
C LEU A 90 11.31 -9.34 6.36
N LEU A 91 11.06 -8.16 6.94
CA LEU A 91 12.06 -7.48 7.76
C LEU A 91 12.26 -8.14 9.11
N HIS A 92 11.27 -8.86 9.60
CA HIS A 92 11.30 -9.45 10.94
C HIS A 92 11.42 -10.96 10.97
N ARG A 93 11.53 -11.62 9.82
CA ARG A 93 11.70 -13.08 9.85
C ARG A 93 13.13 -13.46 10.22
N ASP A 94 13.28 -14.67 10.75
CA ASP A 94 14.56 -15.17 11.26
C ASP A 94 15.66 -15.17 10.20
N GLU A 95 15.32 -15.60 9.00
CA GLU A 95 16.26 -15.60 7.90
C GLU A 95 16.21 -14.24 7.20
N LYS A 96 17.39 -13.68 6.98
CA LYS A 96 17.49 -12.41 6.27
C LYS A 96 16.99 -12.57 4.84
N CYS A 97 16.05 -11.73 4.44
CA CYS A 97 15.54 -11.76 3.08
C CYS A 97 16.58 -11.19 2.11
N SER A 98 16.52 -11.64 0.86
CA SER A 98 17.39 -11.12 -0.18
C SER A 98 16.98 -9.69 -0.57
N ASP A 99 17.89 -8.97 -1.20
CA ASP A 99 17.59 -7.64 -1.70
C ASP A 99 16.49 -7.68 -2.76
N GLU A 100 16.41 -8.77 -3.52
CA GLU A 100 15.39 -8.96 -4.54
C GLU A 100 14.01 -9.13 -3.93
N GLU A 101 13.90 -9.94 -2.88
CA GLU A 101 12.67 -10.10 -2.13
C GLU A 101 12.23 -8.77 -1.51
N LEU A 102 13.19 -8.05 -0.96
CA LEU A 102 12.94 -6.76 -0.35
C LEU A 102 12.43 -5.77 -1.40
N ARG A 103 13.07 -5.71 -2.55
CA ARG A 103 12.66 -4.84 -3.65
C ARG A 103 11.22 -5.13 -4.08
N HIS A 104 10.90 -6.41 -4.22
CA HIS A 104 9.57 -6.82 -4.64
C HIS A 104 8.51 -6.33 -3.65
N SER A 105 8.79 -6.49 -2.37
CA SER A 105 7.86 -6.09 -1.32
C SER A 105 7.74 -4.56 -1.22
N VAL A 106 8.86 -3.84 -1.32
CA VAL A 106 8.85 -2.37 -1.33
C VAL A 106 8.06 -1.85 -2.52
N ASN A 107 8.23 -2.47 -3.69
CA ASN A 107 7.47 -2.08 -4.88
C ASN A 107 5.97 -2.29 -4.66
N GLY A 108 5.58 -3.32 -3.91
CA GLY A 108 4.19 -3.53 -3.55
C GLY A 108 3.63 -2.38 -2.72
N VAL A 109 4.41 -1.90 -1.75
CA VAL A 109 4.03 -0.75 -0.94
C VAL A 109 3.92 0.50 -1.81
N LEU A 110 4.86 0.72 -2.72
CA LEU A 110 4.84 1.88 -3.60
C LEU A 110 3.65 1.85 -4.57
N ARG A 111 3.29 0.68 -5.06
CA ARG A 111 2.10 0.54 -5.90
C ARG A 111 0.83 0.89 -5.13
N MET A 112 0.74 0.46 -3.89
CA MET A 112 -0.40 0.81 -3.04
C MET A 112 -0.43 2.32 -2.80
N GLY A 113 0.72 2.94 -2.53
CA GLY A 113 0.81 4.40 -2.37
C GLY A 113 0.32 5.13 -3.62
N THR A 114 0.70 4.66 -4.80
CA THR A 114 0.22 5.24 -6.05
C THR A 114 -1.29 5.09 -6.18
N ALA A 115 -1.84 3.94 -5.82
CA ALA A 115 -3.29 3.70 -5.88
C ALA A 115 -4.03 4.64 -4.91
N ILE A 116 -3.47 4.86 -3.72
CA ILE A 116 -4.06 5.80 -2.75
C ILE A 116 -4.13 7.21 -3.34
N ILE A 117 -3.03 7.66 -3.93
CA ILE A 117 -2.95 9.01 -4.51
C ILE A 117 -3.93 9.15 -5.66
N GLU A 118 -3.99 8.18 -6.55
CA GLU A 118 -4.90 8.20 -7.69
C GLU A 118 -6.36 8.23 -7.24
N LEU A 119 -6.70 7.41 -6.26
CA LEU A 119 -8.06 7.37 -5.73
C LEU A 119 -8.41 8.69 -5.04
N ALA A 120 -7.49 9.24 -4.27
CA ALA A 120 -7.70 10.51 -3.59
C ALA A 120 -7.91 11.65 -4.60
N ARG A 121 -7.14 11.67 -5.68
CA ARG A 121 -7.29 12.67 -6.72
C ARG A 121 -8.63 12.55 -7.43
N LYS A 122 -9.07 11.32 -7.66
CA LYS A 122 -10.36 11.06 -8.27
C LYS A 122 -11.50 11.56 -7.38
N GLU A 123 -11.44 11.25 -6.09
CA GLU A 123 -12.44 11.69 -5.12
C GLU A 123 -12.47 13.22 -5.02
N LYS A 124 -11.31 13.85 -5.04
CA LYS A 124 -11.21 15.30 -4.99
C LYS A 124 -11.85 15.95 -6.22
N LYS A 125 -11.65 15.35 -7.38
CA LYS A 125 -12.26 15.82 -8.63
C LYS A 125 -13.77 15.75 -8.58
N GLU A 126 -14.32 14.68 -8.03
CA GLU A 126 -15.75 14.50 -7.86
C GLU A 126 -16.31 15.50 -6.86
N GLU A 127 -15.57 15.81 -5.81
CA GLU A 127 -15.97 16.74 -4.78
C GLU A 127 -16.09 18.17 -5.31
N VAL A 128 -15.23 18.55 -6.23
CA VAL A 128 -15.22 19.90 -6.81
C VAL A 128 -16.38 20.13 -7.78
N ARG A 129 -16.96 19.06 -8.28
CA ARG A 129 -18.16 19.16 -9.09
C ARG A 129 -19.35 19.50 -8.22
#